data_ce5d8d3d15d3443575d39b19d6cfd21d
#
_entry.id   ce5d8d3d15d3443575d39b19d6cfd21d
#
_cell.length_a   1.000
_cell.length_b   1.000
_cell.length_c   1.000
_cell.angle_alpha   90.00
_cell.angle_beta   90.00
_cell.angle_gamma   90.00
#
_symmetry.space_group_name_H-M   'P 1'
#
loop_
_entity.id
_entity.type
_entity.pdbx_description
1 polymer ?
#
loop_
_entity_poly.entity_id
_entity_poly.type
_entity_poly.pdbx_seq_one_letter_code
_entity_poly.pdbx_strand_id
1 'polypeptide(L)'
;FYRETHGGKKPSGPMWEAYRWISTYNTFPFGMFAPKGTDPAKVAELRKAFKKTTIDPEFKKAFYKQFKYDPTWFVGTEADWLKTNYLKISPEGLAGLKKLTKRKKKKGKK
;
A
#
# COMPACT_ATOMS: atom_id res chain seq x y z
N PHE A 1 17.66 2.20 11.70
CA PHE A 1 18.80 1.62 10.96
C PHE A 1 19.41 2.61 9.95
N TYR A 2 18.69 3.08 8.88
CA TYR A 2 19.30 3.96 7.86
C TYR A 2 19.90 5.25 8.45
N ARG A 3 19.18 5.91 9.36
CA ARG A 3 19.67 7.12 10.02
C ARG A 3 20.93 6.89 10.87
N GLU A 4 21.00 5.76 11.55
CA GLU A 4 22.15 5.39 12.40
C GLU A 4 23.41 5.18 11.58
N THR A 5 23.25 4.56 10.40
CA THR A 5 24.37 4.26 9.49
C THR A 5 24.75 5.41 8.56
N HIS A 6 23.90 6.46 8.44
CA HIS A 6 24.10 7.57 7.52
C HIS A 6 24.12 8.95 8.20
N GLY A 7 24.63 9.02 9.44
CA GLY A 7 24.82 10.28 10.16
C GLY A 7 23.52 11.07 10.39
N GLY A 8 22.43 10.39 10.71
CA GLY A 8 21.13 11.01 11.00
C GLY A 8 20.33 11.42 9.77
N LYS A 9 20.86 11.28 8.55
CA LYS A 9 20.19 11.67 7.30
C LYS A 9 18.98 10.78 7.01
N LYS A 10 17.93 11.39 6.49
CA LYS A 10 16.77 10.64 5.96
C LYS A 10 17.10 10.10 4.56
N PRO A 11 16.63 8.90 4.21
CA PRO A 11 16.77 8.42 2.84
C PRO A 11 16.03 9.34 1.87
N SER A 12 16.61 9.54 0.67
CA SER A 12 16.07 10.41 -0.37
C SER A 12 16.51 9.95 -1.77
N GLY A 13 15.97 10.61 -2.78
CA GLY A 13 16.29 10.36 -4.18
C GLY A 13 15.40 9.35 -4.89
N PRO A 14 15.54 9.21 -6.23
CA PRO A 14 14.62 8.46 -7.08
C PRO A 14 14.46 6.97 -6.70
N MET A 15 15.54 6.34 -6.24
CA MET A 15 15.49 4.93 -5.82
C MET A 15 14.75 4.75 -4.49
N TRP A 16 14.89 5.72 -3.58
CA TRP A 16 14.11 5.72 -2.34
C TRP A 16 12.62 5.96 -2.61
N GLU A 17 12.28 6.85 -3.51
CA GLU A 17 10.91 7.11 -3.92
C GLU A 17 10.28 5.86 -4.57
N ALA A 18 11.01 5.19 -5.47
CA ALA A 18 10.58 3.92 -6.07
C ALA A 18 10.38 2.83 -5.02
N TYR A 19 11.29 2.70 -4.05
CA TYR A 19 11.16 1.76 -2.94
C TYR A 19 9.94 2.06 -2.09
N ARG A 20 9.72 3.32 -1.71
CA ARG A 20 8.53 3.74 -0.96
C ARG A 20 7.25 3.37 -1.70
N TRP A 21 7.21 3.60 -3.00
CA TRP A 21 6.05 3.30 -3.81
C TRP A 21 5.74 1.79 -3.80
N ILE A 22 6.75 0.94 -4.03
CA ILE A 22 6.60 -0.52 -3.98
C ILE A 22 6.18 -0.99 -2.58
N SER A 23 6.80 -0.46 -1.53
CA SER A 23 6.47 -0.82 -0.16
C SER A 23 5.03 -0.45 0.18
N THR A 24 4.57 0.73 -0.25
CA THR A 24 3.19 1.15 -0.07
C THR A 24 2.22 0.22 -0.81
N TYR A 25 2.54 -0.17 -2.05
CA TYR A 25 1.75 -1.13 -2.81
C TYR A 25 1.60 -2.46 -2.08
N ASN A 26 2.67 -2.99 -1.53
CA ASN A 26 2.64 -4.25 -0.78
C ASN A 26 1.92 -4.15 0.58
N THR A 27 1.84 -2.95 1.15
CA THR A 27 1.12 -2.70 2.41
C THR A 27 -0.40 -2.74 2.22
N PHE A 28 -0.90 -2.48 0.99
CA PHE A 28 -2.33 -2.46 0.67
C PHE A 28 -2.67 -3.47 -0.43
N PRO A 29 -2.53 -4.78 -0.17
CA PRO A 29 -2.77 -5.80 -1.19
C PRO A 29 -4.24 -5.92 -1.57
N PHE A 30 -5.15 -5.47 -0.69
CA PHE A 30 -6.60 -5.55 -0.90
C PHE A 30 -7.27 -4.21 -0.65
N GLY A 31 -8.14 -3.82 -1.56
CA GLY A 31 -8.96 -2.62 -1.44
C GLY A 31 -10.39 -2.87 -1.90
N MET A 32 -11.34 -2.26 -1.22
CA MET A 32 -12.73 -2.20 -1.67
C MET A 32 -13.05 -0.80 -2.16
N PHE A 33 -13.61 -0.70 -3.35
CA PHE A 33 -13.92 0.55 -4.02
C PHE A 33 -15.38 0.57 -4.43
N ALA A 34 -16.06 1.70 -4.22
CA ALA A 34 -17.37 1.95 -4.80
C ALA A 34 -17.20 2.56 -6.20
N PRO A 35 -18.06 2.20 -7.18
CA PRO A 35 -18.08 2.84 -8.49
C PRO A 35 -18.29 4.36 -8.38
N LYS A 36 -17.76 5.09 -9.37
CA LYS A 36 -18.01 6.54 -9.47
C LYS A 36 -19.52 6.79 -9.59
N GLY A 37 -20.02 7.73 -8.81
CA GLY A 37 -21.45 8.07 -8.79
C GLY A 37 -22.30 7.23 -7.82
N THR A 38 -21.70 6.33 -7.05
CA THR A 38 -22.41 5.65 -5.96
C THR A 38 -22.90 6.69 -4.95
N ASP A 39 -24.16 6.54 -4.52
CA ASP A 39 -24.79 7.40 -3.53
C ASP A 39 -23.90 7.54 -2.27
N PRO A 40 -23.59 8.78 -1.84
CA PRO A 40 -22.77 9.02 -0.66
C PRO A 40 -23.30 8.35 0.62
N ALA A 41 -24.63 8.27 0.78
CA ALA A 41 -25.25 7.62 1.94
C ALA A 41 -24.92 6.11 1.94
N LYS A 42 -25.04 5.45 0.79
CA LYS A 42 -24.65 4.03 0.65
C LYS A 42 -23.17 3.80 0.89
N VAL A 43 -22.32 4.71 0.41
CA VAL A 43 -20.87 4.64 0.70
C VAL A 43 -20.59 4.77 2.19
N ALA A 44 -21.31 5.66 2.89
CA ALA A 44 -21.18 5.83 4.34
C ALA A 44 -21.60 4.56 5.10
N GLU A 45 -22.70 3.94 4.70
CA GLU A 45 -23.16 2.67 5.28
C GLU A 45 -22.17 1.54 5.07
N LEU A 46 -21.63 1.39 3.85
CA LEU A 46 -20.62 0.38 3.54
C LEU A 46 -19.35 0.60 4.38
N ARG A 47 -18.89 1.84 4.54
CA ARG A 47 -17.74 2.17 5.40
C ARG A 47 -18.01 1.80 6.87
N LYS A 48 -19.22 2.09 7.37
CA LYS A 48 -19.62 1.73 8.74
C LYS A 48 -19.67 0.21 8.93
N ALA A 49 -20.23 -0.52 7.97
CA ALA A 49 -20.28 -1.97 7.99
C ALA A 49 -18.87 -2.57 7.96
N PHE A 50 -18.01 -2.09 7.05
CA PHE A 50 -16.63 -2.52 6.95
C PHE A 50 -15.86 -2.29 8.26
N LYS A 51 -15.98 -1.09 8.85
CA LYS A 51 -15.35 -0.77 10.13
C LYS A 51 -15.81 -1.70 11.24
N LYS A 52 -17.09 -2.04 11.31
CA LYS A 52 -17.60 -3.03 12.26
C LYS A 52 -16.98 -4.41 12.05
N THR A 53 -16.90 -4.85 10.80
CA THR A 53 -16.29 -6.15 10.45
C THR A 53 -14.81 -6.20 10.89
N THR A 54 -14.03 -5.13 10.69
CA THR A 54 -12.60 -5.14 11.03
C THR A 54 -12.30 -5.20 12.54
N ILE A 55 -13.26 -4.87 13.39
CA ILE A 55 -13.12 -4.98 14.85
C ILE A 55 -13.77 -6.24 15.41
N ASP A 56 -14.52 -6.97 14.61
CA ASP A 56 -15.21 -8.19 15.02
C ASP A 56 -14.22 -9.30 15.39
N PRO A 57 -14.35 -9.93 16.59
CA PRO A 57 -13.40 -10.93 17.05
C PRO A 57 -13.38 -12.21 16.19
N GLU A 58 -14.53 -12.64 15.68
CA GLU A 58 -14.62 -13.84 14.86
C GLU A 58 -13.99 -13.61 13.50
N PHE A 59 -14.24 -12.44 12.90
CA PHE A 59 -13.57 -12.02 11.66
C PHE A 59 -12.04 -11.98 11.85
N LYS A 60 -11.54 -11.34 12.91
CA LYS A 60 -10.11 -11.28 13.21
C LYS A 60 -9.49 -12.67 13.34
N LYS A 61 -10.16 -13.55 14.07
CA LYS A 61 -9.71 -14.95 14.24
C LYS A 61 -9.68 -15.68 12.90
N ALA A 62 -10.71 -15.56 12.09
CA ALA A 62 -10.79 -16.17 10.75
C ALA A 62 -9.71 -15.62 9.82
N PHE A 63 -9.52 -14.29 9.82
CA PHE A 63 -8.49 -13.62 9.02
C PHE A 63 -7.09 -14.10 9.41
N TYR A 64 -6.77 -14.10 10.71
CA TYR A 64 -5.47 -14.58 11.20
C TYR A 64 -5.25 -16.07 10.88
N LYS A 65 -6.30 -16.90 10.98
CA LYS A 65 -6.20 -18.31 10.57
C LYS A 65 -5.80 -18.47 9.10
N GLN A 66 -6.34 -17.61 8.23
CA GLN A 66 -6.12 -17.64 6.78
C GLN A 66 -4.76 -17.05 6.40
N PHE A 67 -4.44 -15.88 6.91
CA PHE A 67 -3.32 -15.05 6.43
C PHE A 67 -2.10 -15.04 7.37
N LYS A 68 -2.26 -15.51 8.61
CA LYS A 68 -1.20 -15.59 9.65
C LYS A 68 -0.59 -14.23 10.05
N TYR A 69 -1.32 -13.13 9.88
CA TYR A 69 -0.96 -11.80 10.38
C TYR A 69 -2.20 -10.97 10.71
N ASP A 70 -2.02 -9.95 11.54
CA ASP A 70 -3.05 -8.97 11.87
C ASP A 70 -2.87 -7.74 10.96
N PRO A 71 -3.84 -7.45 10.08
CA PRO A 71 -3.73 -6.32 9.17
C PRO A 71 -4.07 -4.99 9.86
N THR A 72 -3.50 -3.91 9.35
CA THR A 72 -3.99 -2.56 9.64
C THR A 72 -5.05 -2.18 8.61
N TRP A 73 -6.21 -1.74 9.10
CA TRP A 73 -7.34 -1.36 8.26
C TRP A 73 -7.46 0.15 8.18
N PHE A 74 -7.68 0.66 6.97
CA PHE A 74 -7.91 2.08 6.70
C PHE A 74 -9.27 2.27 6.08
N VAL A 75 -10.12 3.14 6.66
CA VAL A 75 -11.50 3.32 6.23
C VAL A 75 -11.79 4.81 6.02
N GLY A 76 -12.34 5.15 4.86
CA GLY A 76 -12.73 6.52 4.54
C GLY A 76 -11.53 7.46 4.47
N THR A 77 -11.56 8.54 5.24
CA THR A 77 -10.49 9.57 5.27
C THR A 77 -9.15 9.04 5.78
N GLU A 78 -9.16 7.98 6.57
CA GLU A 78 -7.93 7.30 6.99
C GLU A 78 -7.14 6.77 5.77
N ALA A 79 -7.85 6.47 4.67
CA ALA A 79 -7.25 6.05 3.41
C ALA A 79 -6.72 7.20 2.53
N ASP A 80 -6.95 8.47 2.90
CA ASP A 80 -6.46 9.63 2.12
C ASP A 80 -4.92 9.69 2.12
N TRP A 81 -4.29 9.12 3.13
CA TRP A 81 -2.85 8.89 3.14
C TRP A 81 -2.37 8.10 1.91
N LEU A 82 -3.16 7.16 1.41
CA LEU A 82 -2.89 6.41 0.17
C LEU A 82 -2.75 7.33 -1.04
N LYS A 83 -3.65 8.31 -1.18
CA LYS A 83 -3.62 9.26 -2.30
C LYS A 83 -2.32 10.05 -2.30
N THR A 84 -1.83 10.42 -1.12
CA THR A 84 -0.61 11.22 -0.97
C THR A 84 0.67 10.40 -1.18
N ASN A 85 0.69 9.16 -0.70
CA ASN A 85 1.91 8.35 -0.68
C ASN A 85 1.97 7.31 -1.80
N TYR A 86 0.83 6.91 -2.33
CA TYR A 86 0.72 5.85 -3.32
C TYR A 86 0.61 6.36 -4.75
N LEU A 87 -0.20 7.41 -4.96
CA LEU A 87 -0.48 7.90 -6.31
C LEU A 87 0.51 8.98 -6.78
N LYS A 88 1.32 9.52 -5.87
CA LYS A 88 2.32 10.53 -6.22
C LYS A 88 3.70 9.91 -6.29
N ILE A 89 4.19 9.74 -7.51
CA ILE A 89 5.56 9.37 -7.80
C ILE A 89 6.11 10.37 -8.83
N SER A 90 7.32 10.87 -8.62
CA SER A 90 7.97 11.76 -9.56
C SER A 90 8.36 11.03 -10.87
N PRO A 91 8.60 11.72 -11.99
CA PRO A 91 9.13 11.11 -13.20
C PRO A 91 10.43 10.35 -12.96
N GLU A 92 11.31 10.88 -12.10
CA GLU A 92 12.59 10.27 -11.71
C GLU A 92 12.36 9.02 -10.85
N GLY A 93 11.42 9.07 -9.90
CA GLY A 93 11.00 7.93 -9.09
C GLY A 93 10.39 6.82 -9.96
N LEU A 94 9.56 7.18 -10.94
CA LEU A 94 9.01 6.24 -11.91
C LEU A 94 10.10 5.59 -12.76
N ALA A 95 11.12 6.35 -13.18
CA ALA A 95 12.28 5.80 -13.87
C ALA A 95 13.07 4.83 -12.99
N GLY A 96 13.22 5.16 -11.70
CA GLY A 96 13.80 4.27 -10.69
C GLY A 96 13.02 2.97 -10.53
N LEU A 97 11.68 3.07 -10.45
CA LEU A 97 10.78 1.93 -10.36
C LEU A 97 10.93 1.00 -11.58
N LYS A 98 10.97 1.56 -12.80
CA LYS A 98 11.20 0.79 -14.03
C LYS A 98 12.54 0.05 -14.02
N LYS A 99 13.59 0.62 -13.41
CA LYS A 99 14.90 -0.06 -13.26
C LYS A 99 14.80 -1.24 -12.30
N LEU A 100 14.11 -1.07 -11.16
CA LEU A 100 13.92 -2.13 -10.17
C LEU A 100 13.09 -3.31 -10.71
N THR A 101 12.08 -3.03 -11.52
CA THR A 101 11.15 -4.04 -12.04
C THR A 101 11.62 -4.68 -13.35
N LYS A 102 12.65 -4.15 -14.02
CA LYS A 102 13.22 -4.79 -15.21
C LYS A 102 13.81 -6.15 -14.85
N ARG A 103 13.12 -7.22 -15.23
CA ARG A 103 13.69 -8.57 -15.21
C ARG A 103 14.93 -8.59 -16.12
N LYS A 104 16.11 -8.91 -15.57
CA LYS A 104 17.27 -9.26 -16.40
C LYS A 104 16.85 -10.46 -17.26
N LYS A 105 16.73 -10.26 -18.58
CA LYS A 105 16.61 -11.39 -19.51
C LYS A 105 17.79 -12.32 -19.23
N LYS A 106 17.52 -13.52 -18.69
CA LYS A 106 18.55 -14.56 -18.63
C LYS A 106 19.04 -14.76 -20.06
N LYS A 107 20.30 -14.40 -20.35
CA LYS A 107 20.96 -14.83 -21.56
C LYS A 107 20.95 -16.36 -21.51
N GLY A 108 20.13 -16.98 -22.37
CA GLY A 108 20.16 -18.42 -22.51
C GLY A 108 21.58 -18.81 -22.89
N LYS A 109 22.21 -19.63 -22.08
CA LYS A 109 23.39 -20.37 -22.51
C LYS A 109 22.91 -21.29 -23.63
N LYS A 110 23.39 -21.03 -24.87
CA LYS A 110 23.41 -22.03 -25.91
C LYS A 110 24.40 -23.13 -25.52
#